data_88ec7fae85bea16c704c0ce0c0632676
#
_entry.id   88ec7fae85bea16c704c0ce0c0632676
#
_cell.length_a   1.000
_cell.length_b   1.000
_cell.length_c   1.000
_cell.angle_alpha   90.00
_cell.angle_beta   90.00
_cell.angle_gamma   90.00
#
_symmetry.space_group_name_H-M   'P 1'
#
loop_
_entity.id
_entity.type
_entity.pdbx_description
1 polymer ?
#
loop_
_entity_poly.entity_id
_entity_poly.type
_entity_poly.pdbx_seq_one_letter_code
_entity_poly.pdbx_strand_id
1 'polypeptide(L)'
;DSFRAGNTVDGTSLYPMCIRVNDFQATYLDNGQAVGFQADIDYQAGDDLTSGTWQPYLLKVNEPLRVGGDRVYLQGHGYAPTFTVTFPDGQTRTQTLQWRPEDQISFLSSGAMRFDPPGGTYADERERRKNQIAIQGLFAPTASLHGTLLSSSFPEMRDPAVAVDIYKGDTGLDT
;
A
#
# COMPACT_ATOMS: atom_id res chain seq x y z
N ASP A 1 7.08 -6.46 -0.93
CA ASP A 1 6.65 -7.79 -1.37
C ASP A 1 7.58 -8.84 -0.79
N SER A 2 7.12 -9.58 0.21
CA SER A 2 7.91 -10.65 0.82
C SER A 2 7.43 -12.00 0.30
N PHE A 3 8.16 -12.55 -0.67
CA PHE A 3 8.00 -13.94 -1.05
C PHE A 3 8.65 -14.83 0.02
N ARG A 4 7.88 -15.73 0.62
CA ARG A 4 8.40 -16.79 1.49
C ARG A 4 8.23 -18.12 0.78
N ALA A 5 9.33 -18.64 0.24
CA ALA A 5 9.34 -19.97 -0.34
C ALA A 5 9.19 -21.04 0.76
N GLY A 6 8.39 -22.06 0.51
CA GLY A 6 8.41 -23.29 1.29
C GLY A 6 9.71 -24.08 1.07
N ASN A 7 9.97 -25.08 1.90
CA ASN A 7 11.23 -25.84 1.88
C ASN A 7 11.52 -26.58 0.55
N THR A 8 10.54 -26.69 -0.34
CA THR A 8 10.65 -27.40 -1.63
C THR A 8 10.41 -26.51 -2.85
N VAL A 9 10.18 -25.20 -2.64
CA VAL A 9 9.87 -24.25 -3.71
C VAL A 9 10.98 -23.20 -3.77
N ASP A 10 11.65 -23.10 -4.90
CA ASP A 10 12.56 -22.01 -5.21
C ASP A 10 11.94 -21.08 -6.28
N GLY A 11 12.57 -19.94 -6.54
CA GLY A 11 12.08 -18.98 -7.52
C GLY A 11 12.02 -19.50 -8.97
N THR A 12 12.67 -20.64 -9.26
CA THR A 12 12.70 -21.26 -10.59
C THR A 12 11.53 -22.22 -10.80
N SER A 13 10.86 -22.65 -9.73
CA SER A 13 9.69 -23.54 -9.78
C SER A 13 8.36 -22.80 -10.00
N LEU A 14 8.36 -21.47 -9.92
CA LEU A 14 7.19 -20.64 -10.16
C LEU A 14 6.96 -20.45 -11.66
N TYR A 15 5.70 -20.53 -12.09
CA TYR A 15 5.33 -20.20 -13.45
C TYR A 15 5.46 -18.68 -13.67
N PRO A 16 6.23 -18.21 -14.67
CA PRO A 16 6.45 -16.78 -14.86
C PRO A 16 5.16 -16.08 -15.27
N MET A 17 4.78 -15.04 -14.53
CA MET A 17 3.62 -14.22 -14.81
C MET A 17 3.80 -12.77 -14.35
N CYS A 18 3.10 -11.86 -15.00
CA CYS A 18 2.94 -10.47 -14.58
C CYS A 18 1.46 -10.19 -14.35
N ILE A 19 1.15 -9.43 -13.31
CA ILE A 19 -0.21 -9.04 -12.98
C ILE A 19 -0.24 -7.53 -12.81
N ARG A 20 -1.23 -6.89 -13.44
CA ARG A 20 -1.54 -5.48 -13.30
C ARG A 20 -2.95 -5.35 -12.73
N VAL A 21 -3.09 -4.69 -11.60
CA VAL A 21 -4.40 -4.37 -11.02
C VAL A 21 -4.87 -3.04 -11.60
N ASN A 22 -6.00 -3.06 -12.30
CA ASN A 22 -6.58 -1.88 -12.93
C ASN A 22 -7.55 -1.18 -11.99
N ASP A 23 -8.39 -1.97 -11.30
CA ASP A 23 -9.38 -1.46 -10.36
C ASP A 23 -9.62 -2.47 -9.25
N PHE A 24 -10.08 -1.99 -8.10
CA PHE A 24 -10.47 -2.80 -6.97
C PHE A 24 -11.82 -2.32 -6.43
N GLN A 25 -12.72 -3.25 -6.20
CA GLN A 25 -14.06 -2.97 -5.69
C GLN A 25 -14.33 -3.81 -4.46
N ALA A 26 -14.85 -3.16 -3.42
CA ALA A 26 -15.33 -3.80 -2.21
C ALA A 26 -16.81 -3.44 -2.00
N THR A 27 -17.61 -4.43 -1.64
CA THR A 27 -19.01 -4.25 -1.31
C THR A 27 -19.22 -4.49 0.17
N TYR A 28 -19.90 -3.56 0.84
CA TYR A 28 -20.15 -3.59 2.27
C TYR A 28 -21.64 -3.51 2.56
N LEU A 29 -22.05 -4.14 3.66
CA LEU A 29 -23.35 -3.87 4.30
C LEU A 29 -23.30 -2.53 5.04
N ASP A 30 -24.47 -2.00 5.42
CA ASP A 30 -24.58 -0.72 6.14
C ASP A 30 -23.86 -0.74 7.50
N ASN A 31 -23.67 -1.91 8.09
CA ASN A 31 -22.92 -2.10 9.33
C ASN A 31 -21.39 -2.16 9.14
N GLY A 32 -20.89 -2.00 7.91
CA GLY A 32 -19.47 -2.06 7.58
C GLY A 32 -18.93 -3.47 7.30
N GLN A 33 -19.76 -4.50 7.40
CA GLN A 33 -19.32 -5.86 7.09
C GLN A 33 -19.10 -6.05 5.59
N ALA A 34 -17.94 -6.57 5.20
CA ALA A 34 -17.63 -6.88 3.83
C ALA A 34 -18.47 -8.08 3.33
N VAL A 35 -19.10 -7.92 2.16
CA VAL A 35 -19.84 -9.00 1.47
C VAL A 35 -19.12 -9.53 0.26
N GLY A 36 -18.17 -8.78 -0.30
CA GLY A 36 -17.38 -9.23 -1.43
C GLY A 36 -16.26 -8.28 -1.79
N PHE A 37 -15.21 -8.86 -2.33
CA PHE A 37 -14.08 -8.15 -2.94
C PHE A 37 -13.85 -8.67 -4.33
N GLN A 38 -13.56 -7.77 -5.26
CA GLN A 38 -13.14 -8.12 -6.62
C GLN A 38 -12.10 -7.12 -7.13
N ALA A 39 -11.21 -7.61 -7.97
CA ALA A 39 -10.22 -6.80 -8.64
C ALA A 39 -10.25 -7.06 -10.15
N ASP A 40 -10.39 -5.99 -10.93
CA ASP A 40 -10.15 -6.04 -12.35
C ASP A 40 -8.65 -6.07 -12.59
N ILE A 41 -8.16 -7.16 -13.14
CA ILE A 41 -6.75 -7.33 -13.44
C ILE A 41 -6.52 -7.64 -14.91
N ASP A 42 -5.34 -7.30 -15.40
CA ASP A 42 -4.77 -7.89 -16.59
C ASP A 42 -3.56 -8.73 -16.17
N TYR A 43 -3.35 -9.84 -16.86
CA TYR A 43 -2.18 -10.68 -16.62
C TYR A 43 -1.48 -11.08 -17.93
N GLN A 44 -0.21 -11.40 -17.81
CA GLN A 44 0.61 -12.03 -18.84
C GLN A 44 1.21 -13.30 -18.27
N ALA A 45 1.16 -14.38 -19.01
CA ALA A 45 1.73 -15.65 -18.60
C ALA A 45 2.27 -16.40 -19.81
N GLY A 46 3.38 -17.13 -19.61
CA GLY A 46 4.01 -17.90 -20.70
C GLY A 46 4.39 -17.02 -21.88
N ASP A 47 3.88 -17.36 -23.07
CA ASP A 47 4.19 -16.66 -24.32
C ASP A 47 3.70 -15.21 -24.34
N ASP A 48 2.69 -14.87 -23.54
CA ASP A 48 2.18 -13.49 -23.42
C ASP A 48 3.25 -12.52 -22.92
N LEU A 49 4.19 -12.98 -22.09
CA LEU A 49 5.31 -12.18 -21.59
C LEU A 49 6.24 -11.72 -22.73
N THR A 50 6.39 -12.53 -23.76
CA THR A 50 7.22 -12.21 -24.92
C THR A 50 6.46 -11.40 -25.97
N SER A 51 5.18 -11.72 -26.20
CA SER A 51 4.32 -11.02 -27.17
C SER A 51 3.82 -9.67 -26.67
N GLY A 52 3.87 -9.41 -25.35
CA GLY A 52 3.31 -8.22 -24.74
C GLY A 52 1.78 -8.21 -24.66
N THR A 53 1.14 -9.36 -24.86
CA THR A 53 -0.32 -9.49 -24.81
C THR A 53 -0.81 -9.57 -23.37
N TRP A 54 -1.82 -8.77 -23.05
CA TRP A 54 -2.48 -8.77 -21.74
C TRP A 54 -3.82 -9.47 -21.82
N GLN A 55 -4.09 -10.37 -20.86
CA GLN A 55 -5.35 -11.09 -20.71
C GLN A 55 -6.15 -10.46 -19.57
N PRO A 56 -7.41 -10.02 -19.80
CA PRO A 56 -8.25 -9.50 -18.74
C PRO A 56 -8.79 -10.63 -17.87
N TYR A 57 -8.92 -10.39 -16.57
CA TYR A 57 -9.54 -11.31 -15.62
C TYR A 57 -10.19 -10.55 -14.44
N LEU A 58 -11.37 -11.00 -14.03
CA LEU A 58 -12.03 -10.50 -12.83
C LEU A 58 -11.71 -11.43 -11.67
N LEU A 59 -10.77 -11.00 -10.83
CA LEU A 59 -10.32 -11.77 -9.68
C LEU A 59 -11.25 -11.53 -8.48
N LYS A 60 -11.87 -12.59 -7.98
CA LYS A 60 -12.74 -12.56 -6.80
C LYS A 60 -12.18 -13.44 -5.68
N VAL A 61 -12.65 -13.20 -4.45
CA VAL A 61 -12.16 -13.93 -3.27
C VAL A 61 -12.24 -15.44 -3.42
N ASN A 62 -13.32 -15.96 -4.01
CA ASN A 62 -13.54 -17.38 -4.17
C ASN A 62 -13.23 -17.92 -5.59
N GLU A 63 -12.78 -17.04 -6.48
CA GLU A 63 -12.48 -17.39 -7.88
C GLU A 63 -11.05 -16.99 -8.22
N PRO A 64 -10.04 -17.81 -7.82
CA PRO A 64 -8.65 -17.48 -8.08
C PRO A 64 -8.31 -17.57 -9.57
N LEU A 65 -7.37 -16.73 -10.00
CA LEU A 65 -6.75 -16.89 -11.31
C LEU A 65 -5.87 -18.15 -11.30
N ARG A 66 -6.08 -19.03 -12.28
CA ARG A 66 -5.32 -20.27 -12.45
C ARG A 66 -4.48 -20.17 -13.73
N VAL A 67 -3.18 -20.20 -13.59
CA VAL A 67 -2.25 -20.09 -14.70
C VAL A 67 -1.05 -21.00 -14.47
N GLY A 68 -0.73 -21.85 -15.44
CA GLY A 68 0.46 -22.69 -15.41
C GLY A 68 0.55 -23.65 -14.21
N GLY A 69 -0.58 -24.04 -13.61
CA GLY A 69 -0.63 -24.84 -12.38
C GLY A 69 -0.60 -24.01 -11.09
N ASP A 70 -0.27 -22.74 -11.18
CA ASP A 70 -0.29 -21.80 -10.05
C ASP A 70 -1.67 -21.14 -9.89
N ARG A 71 -1.90 -20.61 -8.69
CA ARG A 71 -3.16 -19.95 -8.34
C ARG A 71 -2.87 -18.62 -7.66
N VAL A 72 -3.52 -17.55 -8.16
CA VAL A 72 -3.47 -16.23 -7.56
C VAL A 72 -4.79 -15.93 -6.87
N TYR A 73 -4.72 -15.65 -5.60
CA TYR A 73 -5.89 -15.39 -4.76
C TYR A 73 -5.99 -13.90 -4.40
N LEU A 74 -7.21 -13.38 -4.38
CA LEU A 74 -7.54 -12.13 -3.75
C LEU A 74 -7.83 -12.38 -2.27
N GLN A 75 -6.97 -11.91 -1.37
CA GLN A 75 -7.13 -12.13 0.07
C GLN A 75 -7.82 -10.97 0.78
N GLY A 76 -7.66 -9.77 0.28
CA GLY A 76 -8.20 -8.56 0.91
C GLY A 76 -7.62 -7.30 0.28
N HIS A 77 -7.88 -6.18 0.93
CA HIS A 77 -7.38 -4.87 0.51
C HIS A 77 -6.90 -4.06 1.70
N GLY A 78 -6.32 -2.92 1.40
CA GLY A 78 -5.90 -1.91 2.35
C GLY A 78 -5.72 -0.58 1.63
N TYR A 79 -5.32 0.43 2.39
CA TYR A 79 -5.08 1.77 1.88
C TYR A 79 -3.58 2.08 1.85
N ALA A 80 -3.16 2.78 0.81
CA ALA A 80 -1.78 3.18 0.61
C ALA A 80 -1.72 4.71 0.39
N PRO A 81 -1.64 5.50 1.47
CA PRO A 81 -1.52 6.95 1.35
C PRO A 81 -0.25 7.35 0.60
N THR A 82 -0.38 8.39 -0.22
CA THR A 82 0.74 9.00 -0.92
C THR A 82 1.07 10.33 -0.28
N PHE A 83 2.32 10.52 0.12
CA PHE A 83 2.82 11.77 0.67
C PHE A 83 3.91 12.34 -0.23
N THR A 84 3.86 13.65 -0.39
CA THR A 84 4.91 14.42 -1.06
C THR A 84 5.52 15.40 -0.06
N VAL A 85 6.83 15.32 0.13
CA VAL A 85 7.60 16.25 0.96
C VAL A 85 8.37 17.18 0.06
N THR A 86 8.22 18.48 0.27
CA THR A 86 9.00 19.51 -0.41
C THR A 86 10.10 20.03 0.53
N PHE A 87 11.34 19.91 0.10
CA PHE A 87 12.51 20.38 0.84
C PHE A 87 12.78 21.88 0.57
N PRO A 88 13.61 22.55 1.41
CA PRO A 88 13.83 23.99 1.33
C PRO A 88 14.36 24.51 -0.02
N ASP A 89 15.06 23.68 -0.79
CA ASP A 89 15.55 23.99 -2.13
C ASP A 89 14.50 23.82 -3.24
N GLY A 90 13.26 23.46 -2.88
CA GLY A 90 12.16 23.21 -3.80
C GLY A 90 12.11 21.80 -4.39
N GLN A 91 13.09 20.94 -4.13
CA GLN A 91 13.04 19.55 -4.56
C GLN A 91 12.02 18.76 -3.75
N THR A 92 11.39 17.76 -4.38
CA THR A 92 10.34 16.95 -3.77
C THR A 92 10.70 15.46 -3.74
N ARG A 93 10.16 14.76 -2.73
CA ARG A 93 10.13 13.31 -2.65
C ARG A 93 8.70 12.86 -2.44
N THR A 94 8.27 11.91 -3.24
CA THR A 94 6.92 11.31 -3.15
C THR A 94 7.04 9.83 -2.88
N GLN A 95 6.31 9.33 -1.89
CA GLN A 95 6.21 7.91 -1.58
C GLN A 95 4.75 7.52 -1.39
N THR A 96 4.43 6.32 -1.85
CA THR A 96 3.17 5.62 -1.59
C THR A 96 3.51 4.36 -0.81
N LEU A 97 2.96 4.20 0.37
CA LEU A 97 3.20 3.03 1.21
C LEU A 97 1.88 2.51 1.75
N GLN A 98 1.69 1.20 1.67
CA GLN A 98 0.53 0.56 2.28
C GLN A 98 0.62 0.70 3.80
N TRP A 99 -0.43 1.27 4.40
CA TRP A 99 -0.59 1.35 5.83
C TRP A 99 -1.37 0.14 6.36
N ARG A 100 -1.04 -0.25 7.57
CA ARG A 100 -1.58 -1.44 8.20
C ARG A 100 -2.95 -1.13 8.81
N PRO A 101 -4.00 -1.90 8.46
CA PRO A 101 -5.28 -1.80 9.17
C PRO A 101 -5.12 -2.18 10.65
N GLU A 102 -5.48 -1.27 11.53
CA GLU A 102 -5.57 -1.48 12.98
C GLU A 102 -6.93 -2.07 13.36
N ASP A 103 -7.95 -1.72 12.59
CA ASP A 103 -9.30 -2.24 12.72
C ASP A 103 -9.76 -2.79 11.37
N GLN A 104 -10.07 -4.07 11.34
CA GLN A 104 -10.51 -4.79 10.14
C GLN A 104 -11.96 -4.46 9.72
N ILE A 105 -12.74 -3.81 10.59
CA ILE A 105 -14.13 -3.43 10.31
C ILE A 105 -14.19 -2.03 9.71
N SER A 106 -13.52 -1.06 10.32
CA SER A 106 -13.54 0.35 9.89
C SER A 106 -12.37 0.75 9.00
N PHE A 107 -11.36 -0.11 8.89
CA PHE A 107 -10.09 0.14 8.18
C PHE A 107 -9.34 1.39 8.64
N LEU A 108 -9.50 1.78 9.91
CA LEU A 108 -8.54 2.69 10.51
C LEU A 108 -7.15 2.09 10.36
N SER A 109 -6.25 2.79 9.70
CA SER A 109 -4.94 2.26 9.34
C SER A 109 -3.82 3.13 9.92
N SER A 110 -2.72 2.52 10.30
CA SER A 110 -1.53 3.20 10.79
C SER A 110 -0.33 2.94 9.90
N GLY A 111 0.61 3.88 9.90
CA GLY A 111 1.85 3.72 9.17
C GLY A 111 2.87 4.80 9.49
N ALA A 112 4.08 4.56 9.01
CA ALA A 112 5.18 5.50 9.09
C ALA A 112 5.98 5.49 7.79
N MET A 113 6.48 6.65 7.40
CA MET A 113 7.26 6.85 6.18
C MET A 113 8.45 7.75 6.48
N ARG A 114 9.60 7.46 5.85
CA ARG A 114 10.80 8.27 5.96
C ARG A 114 11.18 8.84 4.61
N PHE A 115 11.51 10.11 4.59
CA PHE A 115 11.94 10.83 3.40
C PHE A 115 13.33 11.40 3.62
N ASP A 116 14.28 10.91 2.83
CA ASP A 116 15.62 11.45 2.80
C ASP A 116 15.68 12.64 1.84
N PRO A 117 16.35 13.75 2.21
CA PRO A 117 16.57 14.84 1.27
C PRO A 117 17.25 14.36 -0.01
N PRO A 118 16.91 14.90 -1.18
CA PRO A 118 17.59 14.58 -2.43
C PRO A 118 19.10 14.83 -2.36
N GLY A 119 19.88 14.12 -3.17
CA GLY A 119 21.31 14.33 -3.26
C GLY A 119 21.62 15.77 -3.72
N GLY A 120 22.60 16.42 -3.08
CA GLY A 120 22.97 17.79 -3.38
C GLY A 120 22.17 18.89 -2.66
N THR A 121 21.09 18.52 -1.93
CA THR A 121 20.31 19.49 -1.12
C THR A 121 21.12 20.03 0.06
N TYR A 122 22.00 19.24 0.63
CA TYR A 122 22.85 19.59 1.77
C TYR A 122 24.32 19.31 1.46
N ALA A 123 25.22 20.09 2.06
CA ALA A 123 26.67 20.06 1.76
C ALA A 123 27.32 18.73 2.15
N ASP A 124 26.87 18.11 3.22
CA ASP A 124 27.41 16.83 3.70
C ASP A 124 26.31 15.86 4.16
N GLU A 125 26.68 14.61 4.32
CA GLU A 125 25.78 13.53 4.71
C GLU A 125 25.23 13.71 6.13
N ARG A 126 25.99 14.31 7.03
CA ARG A 126 25.54 14.56 8.41
C ARG A 126 24.43 15.61 8.46
N GLU A 127 24.57 16.67 7.68
CA GLU A 127 23.53 17.68 7.55
C GLU A 127 22.30 17.09 6.83
N ARG A 128 22.50 16.22 5.85
CA ARG A 128 21.43 15.52 5.17
C ARG A 128 20.61 14.66 6.12
N ARG A 129 21.26 13.89 7.01
CA ARG A 129 20.56 13.08 8.04
C ARG A 129 19.76 13.92 9.02
N LYS A 130 20.29 15.05 9.47
CA LYS A 130 19.57 15.98 10.37
C LYS A 130 18.31 16.56 9.74
N ASN A 131 18.21 16.53 8.44
CA ASN A 131 17.07 17.07 7.68
C ASN A 131 16.17 15.99 7.06
N GLN A 132 16.30 14.74 7.49
CA GLN A 132 15.35 13.69 7.20
C GLN A 132 13.99 14.05 7.78
N ILE A 133 12.93 13.66 7.06
CA ILE A 133 11.55 13.82 7.52
C ILE A 133 10.94 12.44 7.74
N ALA A 134 10.38 12.21 8.91
CA ALA A 134 9.56 11.04 9.17
C ALA A 134 8.12 11.47 9.40
N ILE A 135 7.19 10.76 8.80
CA ILE A 135 5.74 10.96 8.94
C ILE A 135 5.19 9.68 9.54
N GLN A 136 4.50 9.81 10.65
CA GLN A 136 3.79 8.70 11.31
C GLN A 136 2.35 9.13 11.57
N GLY A 137 1.40 8.21 11.39
CA GLY A 137 0.03 8.62 11.65
C GLY A 137 -1.03 7.56 11.46
N LEU A 138 -2.26 8.06 11.43
CA LEU A 138 -3.48 7.29 11.23
C LEU A 138 -4.20 7.78 9.98
N PHE A 139 -4.76 6.86 9.22
CA PHE A 139 -5.66 7.12 8.10
C PHE A 139 -7.02 6.52 8.39
N ALA A 140 -8.06 7.33 8.26
CA ALA A 140 -9.46 6.93 8.39
C ALA A 140 -10.17 7.08 7.04
N PRO A 141 -10.70 6.01 6.44
CA PRO A 141 -11.47 6.11 5.19
C PRO A 141 -12.81 6.84 5.36
N THR A 142 -13.42 6.75 6.54
CA THR A 142 -14.60 7.55 6.93
C THR A 142 -14.35 8.10 8.32
N ALA A 143 -13.86 9.35 8.37
CA ALA A 143 -13.38 9.96 9.59
C ALA A 143 -14.48 10.21 10.62
N SER A 144 -14.15 9.91 11.86
CA SER A 144 -14.92 10.29 13.04
C SER A 144 -13.97 10.83 14.09
N LEU A 145 -14.28 12.00 14.66
CA LEU A 145 -13.45 12.63 15.68
C LEU A 145 -14.11 12.47 17.05
N HIS A 146 -13.32 11.98 18.01
CA HIS A 146 -13.66 11.95 19.42
C HIS A 146 -12.68 12.85 20.16
N GLY A 147 -13.02 14.13 20.30
CA GLY A 147 -12.08 15.15 20.73
C GLY A 147 -10.99 15.36 19.67
N THR A 148 -9.72 15.10 20.02
CA THR A 148 -8.57 15.17 19.11
C THR A 148 -8.19 13.80 18.51
N LEU A 149 -8.86 12.73 18.91
CA LEU A 149 -8.58 11.39 18.45
C LEU A 149 -9.32 11.09 17.13
N LEU A 150 -8.55 10.77 16.09
CA LEU A 150 -9.09 10.28 14.83
C LEU A 150 -9.48 8.81 14.93
N SER A 151 -10.69 8.49 14.53
CA SER A 151 -11.18 7.13 14.32
C SER A 151 -11.89 7.00 12.99
N SER A 152 -12.25 5.78 12.60
CA SER A 152 -13.02 5.53 11.39
C SER A 152 -14.34 4.84 11.74
N SER A 153 -15.42 5.29 11.12
CA SER A 153 -16.78 4.75 11.32
C SER A 153 -17.21 3.77 10.23
N PHE A 154 -16.51 3.72 9.10
CA PHE A 154 -16.83 2.87 7.96
C PHE A 154 -15.58 2.54 7.13
N PRO A 155 -15.50 1.34 6.54
CA PRO A 155 -14.29 0.89 5.83
C PRO A 155 -14.10 1.47 4.42
N GLU A 156 -15.13 2.05 3.80
CA GLU A 156 -15.07 2.67 2.48
C GLU A 156 -14.66 4.14 2.59
N MET A 157 -14.03 4.67 1.54
CA MET A 157 -13.64 6.08 1.47
C MET A 157 -14.84 6.99 1.22
N ARG A 158 -15.58 7.31 2.27
CA ARG A 158 -16.72 8.24 2.24
C ARG A 158 -16.37 9.63 2.71
N ASP A 159 -15.49 9.72 3.71
CA ASP A 159 -14.99 10.97 4.28
C ASP A 159 -13.55 10.75 4.79
N PRO A 160 -12.59 10.65 3.87
CA PRO A 160 -11.22 10.29 4.24
C PRO A 160 -10.52 11.43 5.00
N ALA A 161 -9.79 11.05 6.04
CA ALA A 161 -8.92 11.94 6.77
C ALA A 161 -7.64 11.23 7.23
N VAL A 162 -6.60 12.01 7.42
CA VAL A 162 -5.32 11.57 7.96
C VAL A 162 -4.89 12.47 9.11
N ALA A 163 -4.42 11.86 10.18
CA ALA A 163 -3.77 12.57 11.29
C ALA A 163 -2.33 12.12 11.35
N VAL A 164 -1.39 13.06 11.32
CA VAL A 164 0.05 12.76 11.27
C VAL A 164 0.84 13.54 12.28
N ASP A 165 1.88 12.89 12.79
CA ASP A 165 3.01 13.53 13.45
C ASP A 165 4.18 13.59 12.48
N ILE A 166 4.83 14.73 12.42
CA ILE A 166 5.97 14.98 11.52
C ILE A 166 7.21 15.22 12.39
N TYR A 167 8.23 14.42 12.13
CA TYR A 167 9.52 14.50 12.83
C TYR A 167 10.60 14.94 11.84
N LYS A 168 11.53 15.74 12.33
CA LYS A 168 12.70 16.18 11.57
C LYS A 168 13.96 15.84 12.32
N GLY A 169 14.94 15.32 11.60
CA GLY A 169 16.26 15.04 12.15
C GLY A 169 16.56 13.56 12.35
N ASP A 170 17.65 13.31 13.06
CA ASP A 170 18.08 11.97 13.46
C ASP A 170 17.21 11.53 14.65
N THR A 171 16.08 10.94 14.34
CA THR A 171 14.99 10.72 15.32
C THR A 171 15.15 9.44 16.14
N GLY A 172 16.30 8.76 16.03
CA GLY A 172 16.52 7.51 16.77
C GLY A 172 15.58 6.35 16.36
N LEU A 173 14.93 6.45 15.22
CA LEU A 173 14.13 5.35 14.65
C LEU A 173 14.99 4.21 14.08
N ASP A 174 16.30 4.34 14.19
CA ASP A 174 17.28 3.32 13.78
C ASP A 174 17.80 2.48 14.96
N THR A 175 17.12 2.49 16.12
CA THR A 175 17.43 1.63 17.29
C THR A 175 16.31 0.64 17.54
#